data_0db6385561b2cbf9e5d73f003f0cfd7f
#
_entry.id   0db6385561b2cbf9e5d73f003f0cfd7f
#
_cell.length_a   1.000
_cell.length_b   1.000
_cell.length_c   1.000
_cell.angle_alpha   90.00
_cell.angle_beta   90.00
_cell.angle_gamma   90.00
#
_symmetry.space_group_name_H-M   'P 1'
#
loop_
_entity.id
_entity.type
_entity.pdbx_description
1 polymer ?
#
loop_
_entity_poly.entity_id
_entity_poly.type
_entity_poly.pdbx_seq_one_letter_code
_entity_poly.pdbx_strand_id
1 'polypeptide(L)'
;MSSKLEYAWMKLKDCITLGAVCAGVVCMESIREQWNFNVTKYQICTSKINPHMKPKRMIFLSDLHNHEYGQNNIRLLQAVKAACPDLILIGGDMLVGKRGRSAKAALQFVSQLPKIAPVYYANGNHEQRMKENPEKYERVYERYREILQNAGVHFLENDSLELHLDGFHVRLTGLELPMETYEKFKYSHVRKEDIVLQVGEIRKEMLDSAEEEESVYEILLAHNPTYYSAYKEWGADLVLSGHLHGGIARIPGWRGVITPQAFLFPKYSGEMTEEDGQTIIVSKGLGTHTINFRLFNIPEMVVLEFIGNTYMGD
;
A
#
# COMPACT_ATOMS: atom_id res chain seq x y z
N MET A 1 -17.01 7.94 -59.56
CA MET A 1 -17.49 7.80 -58.15
C MET A 1 -16.89 6.56 -57.45
N SER A 2 -16.51 5.54 -58.17
CA SER A 2 -15.96 4.27 -57.65
C SER A 2 -14.60 4.41 -56.95
N SER A 3 -13.60 5.06 -57.56
CA SER A 3 -12.24 5.12 -57.02
C SER A 3 -12.08 5.88 -55.68
N LYS A 4 -12.89 6.89 -55.44
CA LYS A 4 -12.89 7.61 -54.14
C LYS A 4 -13.45 6.79 -52.98
N LEU A 5 -14.45 5.94 -53.28
CA LEU A 5 -15.03 5.03 -52.31
C LEU A 5 -14.05 3.90 -51.98
N GLU A 6 -13.39 3.32 -52.95
CA GLU A 6 -12.35 2.28 -52.72
C GLU A 6 -11.16 2.83 -51.89
N TYR A 7 -10.71 4.03 -52.16
CA TYR A 7 -9.66 4.68 -51.40
C TYR A 7 -10.10 4.95 -49.95
N ALA A 8 -11.33 5.41 -49.75
CA ALA A 8 -11.88 5.62 -48.39
C ALA A 8 -12.00 4.30 -47.59
N TRP A 9 -12.46 3.23 -48.23
CA TRP A 9 -12.51 1.90 -47.64
C TRP A 9 -11.14 1.33 -47.29
N MET A 10 -10.13 1.55 -48.11
CA MET A 10 -8.75 1.13 -47.84
C MET A 10 -8.20 1.84 -46.63
N LYS A 11 -8.31 3.17 -46.55
CA LYS A 11 -7.91 3.94 -45.36
C LYS A 11 -8.65 3.52 -44.08
N LEU A 12 -9.94 3.25 -44.17
CA LEU A 12 -10.72 2.79 -43.03
C LEU A 12 -10.21 1.43 -42.54
N LYS A 13 -9.91 0.49 -43.45
CA LYS A 13 -9.33 -0.82 -43.11
C LYS A 13 -7.95 -0.65 -42.43
N ASP A 14 -7.09 0.25 -42.96
CA ASP A 14 -5.78 0.51 -42.40
C ASP A 14 -5.90 1.10 -40.98
N CYS A 15 -6.83 2.04 -40.76
CA CYS A 15 -7.11 2.59 -39.44
C CYS A 15 -7.63 1.54 -38.47
N ILE A 16 -8.53 0.66 -38.90
CA ILE A 16 -9.07 -0.44 -38.06
C ILE A 16 -7.94 -1.42 -37.73
N THR A 17 -7.13 -1.79 -38.73
CA THR A 17 -5.99 -2.71 -38.50
C THR A 17 -4.98 -2.12 -37.55
N LEU A 18 -4.60 -0.86 -37.71
CA LEU A 18 -3.70 -0.15 -36.80
C LEU A 18 -4.30 -0.10 -35.38
N GLY A 19 -5.60 0.24 -35.24
CA GLY A 19 -6.30 0.25 -33.98
C GLY A 19 -6.28 -1.12 -33.28
N ALA A 20 -6.53 -2.20 -34.03
CA ALA A 20 -6.48 -3.57 -33.50
C ALA A 20 -5.07 -3.98 -33.05
N VAL A 21 -4.04 -3.62 -33.81
CA VAL A 21 -2.64 -3.86 -33.43
C VAL A 21 -2.29 -3.11 -32.15
N CYS A 22 -2.62 -1.81 -32.07
CA CYS A 22 -2.39 -1.00 -30.87
C CYS A 22 -3.11 -1.59 -29.66
N ALA A 23 -4.37 -1.99 -29.78
CA ALA A 23 -5.10 -2.63 -28.71
C ALA A 23 -4.45 -3.95 -28.28
N GLY A 24 -3.98 -4.76 -29.22
CA GLY A 24 -3.24 -5.99 -28.93
C GLY A 24 -1.95 -5.74 -28.14
N VAL A 25 -1.18 -4.75 -28.52
CA VAL A 25 0.04 -4.35 -27.80
C VAL A 25 -0.29 -3.88 -26.38
N VAL A 26 -1.32 -3.05 -26.19
CA VAL A 26 -1.77 -2.58 -24.88
C VAL A 26 -2.22 -3.75 -24.00
N CYS A 27 -2.96 -4.70 -24.55
CA CYS A 27 -3.38 -5.90 -23.82
C CYS A 27 -2.19 -6.77 -23.39
N MET A 28 -1.22 -7.00 -24.29
CA MET A 28 -0.02 -7.77 -23.98
C MET A 28 0.82 -7.08 -22.90
N GLU A 29 0.97 -5.76 -22.97
CA GLU A 29 1.67 -4.99 -21.95
C GLU A 29 0.96 -5.06 -20.59
N SER A 30 -0.36 -4.94 -20.58
CA SER A 30 -1.14 -5.09 -19.34
C SER A 30 -0.97 -6.47 -18.71
N ILE A 31 -0.94 -7.53 -19.51
CA ILE A 31 -0.68 -8.89 -19.03
C ILE A 31 0.73 -8.99 -18.48
N ARG A 32 1.74 -8.50 -19.21
CA ARG A 32 3.14 -8.50 -18.78
C ARG A 32 3.32 -7.81 -17.43
N GLU A 33 2.70 -6.66 -17.24
CA GLU A 33 2.77 -5.91 -15.98
C GLU A 33 2.17 -6.68 -14.81
N GLN A 34 1.02 -7.34 -15.01
CA GLN A 34 0.35 -8.10 -13.95
C GLN A 34 1.15 -9.33 -13.50
N TRP A 35 1.97 -9.93 -14.38
CA TRP A 35 2.81 -11.08 -14.05
C TRP A 35 4.17 -10.71 -13.43
N ASN A 36 4.46 -9.43 -13.30
CA ASN A 36 5.72 -8.93 -12.76
C ASN A 36 5.45 -7.95 -11.63
N PHE A 37 6.46 -7.72 -10.81
CA PHE A 37 6.49 -6.67 -9.82
C PHE A 37 7.89 -6.05 -9.73
N ASN A 38 7.96 -4.81 -9.31
CA ASN A 38 9.19 -4.11 -9.01
C ASN A 38 9.49 -4.13 -7.51
N VAL A 39 10.75 -4.00 -7.16
CA VAL A 39 11.20 -3.68 -5.80
C VAL A 39 11.56 -2.21 -5.80
N THR A 40 10.64 -1.39 -5.30
CA THR A 40 10.82 0.07 -5.21
C THR A 40 11.48 0.40 -3.87
N LYS A 41 12.58 1.16 -3.88
CA LYS A 41 13.30 1.56 -2.67
C LYS A 41 13.13 3.04 -2.42
N TYR A 42 12.76 3.38 -1.19
CA TYR A 42 12.74 4.76 -0.70
C TYR A 42 13.69 4.88 0.50
N GLN A 43 14.45 5.95 0.52
CA GLN A 43 15.29 6.32 1.64
C GLN A 43 14.60 7.42 2.44
N ILE A 44 14.46 7.23 3.74
CA ILE A 44 13.82 8.16 4.67
C ILE A 44 14.90 8.65 5.62
N CYS A 45 15.19 9.95 5.52
CA CYS A 45 16.14 10.62 6.40
C CYS A 45 15.37 11.24 7.57
N THR A 46 15.78 10.93 8.81
CA THR A 46 15.14 11.50 9.99
C THR A 46 16.14 11.78 11.10
N SER A 47 15.91 12.85 11.85
CA SER A 47 16.69 13.17 13.06
C SER A 47 16.33 12.30 14.27
N LYS A 48 15.23 11.53 14.18
CA LYS A 48 14.76 10.60 15.21
C LYS A 48 15.52 9.27 15.23
N ILE A 49 16.54 9.12 14.37
CA ILE A 49 17.48 7.99 14.36
C ILE A 49 18.89 8.52 14.62
N ASN A 50 19.61 7.85 15.50
CA ASN A 50 21.02 8.15 15.71
C ASN A 50 21.80 7.99 14.38
N PRO A 51 22.51 9.04 13.89
CA PRO A 51 23.22 9.01 12.61
C PRO A 51 24.34 7.97 12.52
N HIS A 52 24.84 7.47 13.66
CA HIS A 52 25.89 6.44 13.72
C HIS A 52 25.35 5.01 13.68
N MET A 53 24.03 4.85 13.64
CA MET A 53 23.40 3.53 13.59
C MET A 53 23.36 2.95 12.17
N LYS A 54 23.29 1.63 12.11
CA LYS A 54 23.02 0.96 10.84
C LYS A 54 21.61 1.31 10.33
N PRO A 55 21.45 1.58 9.04
CA PRO A 55 20.15 1.81 8.46
C PRO A 55 19.15 0.70 8.82
N LYS A 56 17.93 1.08 9.19
CA LYS A 56 16.84 0.14 9.44
C LYS A 56 16.02 -0.04 8.18
N ARG A 57 15.68 -1.29 7.88
CA ARG A 57 14.97 -1.63 6.66
C ARG A 57 13.61 -2.23 6.95
N MET A 58 12.57 -1.62 6.40
CA MET A 58 11.22 -2.14 6.49
C MET A 58 10.69 -2.47 5.09
N ILE A 59 9.92 -3.54 4.96
CA ILE A 59 9.18 -3.85 3.75
C ILE A 59 7.74 -3.43 3.96
N PHE A 60 7.15 -2.77 2.95
CA PHE A 60 5.74 -2.47 2.91
C PHE A 60 5.07 -3.22 1.75
N LEU A 61 4.04 -3.99 2.08
CA LEU A 61 3.23 -4.81 1.18
C LEU A 61 1.77 -4.36 1.28
N SER A 62 1.09 -4.21 0.15
CA SER A 62 -0.32 -3.85 0.11
C SER A 62 -0.99 -4.41 -1.13
N ASP A 63 -2.32 -4.56 -1.07
CA ASP A 63 -3.18 -4.85 -2.23
C ASP A 63 -2.76 -6.08 -3.03
N LEU A 64 -2.47 -7.20 -2.38
CA LEU A 64 -2.15 -8.45 -3.06
C LEU A 64 -3.38 -9.07 -3.74
N HIS A 65 -4.57 -8.91 -3.13
CA HIS A 65 -5.84 -9.43 -3.66
C HIS A 65 -5.79 -10.90 -4.11
N ASN A 66 -5.14 -11.74 -3.31
CA ASN A 66 -4.91 -13.15 -3.62
C ASN A 66 -4.13 -13.41 -4.92
N HIS A 67 -3.42 -12.42 -5.46
CA HIS A 67 -2.57 -12.60 -6.62
C HIS A 67 -1.37 -13.51 -6.29
N GLU A 68 -0.87 -14.25 -7.30
CA GLU A 68 0.27 -15.15 -7.13
C GLU A 68 1.41 -14.82 -8.09
N TYR A 69 2.58 -14.54 -7.55
CA TYR A 69 3.83 -14.39 -8.27
C TYR A 69 4.62 -15.71 -8.28
N GLY A 70 4.23 -16.61 -9.17
CA GLY A 70 4.67 -18.01 -9.16
C GLY A 70 3.94 -18.83 -8.09
N GLN A 71 4.12 -20.14 -8.10
CA GLN A 71 3.42 -21.04 -7.19
C GLN A 71 3.63 -20.63 -5.72
N ASN A 72 2.55 -20.45 -4.97
CA ASN A 72 2.57 -20.03 -3.55
C ASN A 72 3.35 -18.71 -3.32
N ASN A 73 3.35 -17.80 -4.27
CA ASN A 73 4.07 -16.54 -4.19
C ASN A 73 5.60 -16.67 -3.98
N ILE A 74 6.23 -17.74 -4.49
CA ILE A 74 7.65 -18.01 -4.24
C ILE A 74 8.56 -16.87 -4.71
N ARG A 75 8.24 -16.22 -5.86
CA ARG A 75 9.03 -15.09 -6.37
C ARG A 75 8.99 -13.89 -5.43
N LEU A 76 7.79 -13.56 -4.91
CA LEU A 76 7.61 -12.46 -3.95
C LEU A 76 8.30 -12.78 -2.62
N LEU A 77 8.17 -14.02 -2.12
CA LEU A 77 8.83 -14.45 -0.89
C LEU A 77 10.36 -14.38 -1.00
N GLN A 78 10.92 -14.74 -2.18
CA GLN A 78 12.35 -14.60 -2.44
C GLN A 78 12.80 -13.13 -2.45
N ALA A 79 11.99 -12.23 -3.02
CA ALA A 79 12.28 -10.79 -3.01
C ALA A 79 12.26 -10.21 -1.59
N VAL A 80 11.29 -10.63 -0.75
CA VAL A 80 11.22 -10.24 0.67
C VAL A 80 12.47 -10.71 1.40
N LYS A 81 12.88 -11.98 1.24
CA LYS A 81 14.10 -12.53 1.86
C LYS A 81 15.36 -11.79 1.42
N ALA A 82 15.48 -11.51 0.11
CA ALA A 82 16.64 -10.82 -0.45
C ALA A 82 16.79 -9.37 0.03
N ALA A 83 15.70 -8.75 0.43
CA ALA A 83 15.71 -7.39 1.00
C ALA A 83 16.24 -7.35 2.44
N CYS A 84 16.33 -8.48 3.16
CA CYS A 84 16.81 -8.59 4.55
C CYS A 84 16.16 -7.54 5.48
N PRO A 85 14.82 -7.56 5.65
CA PRO A 85 14.12 -6.55 6.43
C PRO A 85 14.31 -6.75 7.95
N ASP A 86 14.28 -5.65 8.69
CA ASP A 86 14.12 -5.64 10.16
C ASP A 86 12.64 -5.81 10.53
N LEU A 87 11.71 -5.27 9.70
CA LEU A 87 10.26 -5.37 9.87
C LEU A 87 9.55 -5.58 8.53
N ILE A 88 8.37 -6.22 8.58
CA ILE A 88 7.45 -6.32 7.44
C ILE A 88 6.11 -5.69 7.84
N LEU A 89 5.68 -4.69 7.08
CA LEU A 89 4.45 -3.94 7.27
C LEU A 89 3.47 -4.30 6.16
N ILE A 90 2.24 -4.66 6.53
CA ILE A 90 1.17 -4.98 5.58
C ILE A 90 0.09 -3.91 5.71
N GLY A 91 -0.18 -3.20 4.62
CA GLY A 91 -1.15 -2.10 4.54
C GLY A 91 -2.52 -2.51 4.03
N GLY A 92 -2.87 -3.81 4.16
CA GLY A 92 -4.21 -4.32 3.85
C GLY A 92 -4.45 -4.76 2.41
N ASP A 93 -5.68 -5.18 2.16
CA ASP A 93 -6.18 -5.69 0.89
C ASP A 93 -5.35 -6.85 0.33
N MET A 94 -4.86 -7.72 1.23
CA MET A 94 -4.25 -9.00 0.84
C MET A 94 -5.31 -9.97 0.32
N LEU A 95 -6.56 -9.83 0.79
CA LEU A 95 -7.73 -10.61 0.40
C LEU A 95 -8.58 -9.88 -0.66
N VAL A 96 -9.50 -10.63 -1.27
CA VAL A 96 -10.59 -10.08 -2.09
C VAL A 96 -11.89 -10.25 -1.33
N GLY A 97 -12.46 -9.17 -0.81
CA GLY A 97 -13.74 -9.15 -0.08
C GLY A 97 -14.95 -9.43 -0.98
N LYS A 98 -14.98 -10.61 -1.61
CA LYS A 98 -16.10 -11.12 -2.43
C LYS A 98 -16.46 -12.53 -1.96
N ARG A 99 -17.79 -12.80 -1.91
CA ARG A 99 -18.30 -14.13 -1.52
C ARG A 99 -17.71 -15.24 -2.40
N GLY A 100 -17.38 -16.37 -1.79
CA GLY A 100 -16.84 -17.54 -2.48
C GLY A 100 -15.42 -17.41 -3.00
N ARG A 101 -14.70 -16.33 -2.64
CA ARG A 101 -13.26 -16.19 -2.96
C ARG A 101 -12.41 -16.85 -1.90
N SER A 102 -11.44 -17.63 -2.36
CA SER A 102 -10.48 -18.30 -1.49
C SER A 102 -9.45 -17.30 -0.95
N ALA A 103 -9.09 -17.42 0.32
CA ALA A 103 -7.98 -16.70 0.95
C ALA A 103 -6.63 -17.44 0.79
N LYS A 104 -6.59 -18.57 0.09
CA LYS A 104 -5.47 -19.50 0.11
C LYS A 104 -4.15 -18.87 -0.30
N ALA A 105 -4.12 -18.12 -1.39
CA ALA A 105 -2.87 -17.54 -1.92
C ALA A 105 -2.26 -16.53 -0.93
N ALA A 106 -3.09 -15.60 -0.40
CA ALA A 106 -2.65 -14.66 0.62
C ALA A 106 -2.21 -15.37 1.91
N LEU A 107 -3.00 -16.35 2.38
CA LEU A 107 -2.69 -17.12 3.58
C LEU A 107 -1.35 -17.85 3.46
N GLN A 108 -1.13 -18.57 2.36
CA GLN A 108 0.11 -19.30 2.13
C GLN A 108 1.34 -18.40 2.04
N PHE A 109 1.19 -17.20 1.51
CA PHE A 109 2.28 -16.24 1.43
C PHE A 109 2.54 -15.58 2.79
N VAL A 110 1.52 -14.97 3.39
CA VAL A 110 1.67 -14.16 4.61
C VAL A 110 2.12 -15.00 5.80
N SER A 111 1.65 -16.26 5.93
CA SER A 111 2.05 -17.16 7.02
C SER A 111 3.55 -17.53 7.00
N GLN A 112 4.27 -17.25 5.91
CA GLN A 112 5.71 -17.51 5.84
C GLN A 112 6.54 -16.29 6.22
N LEU A 113 5.97 -15.09 6.22
CA LEU A 113 6.68 -13.84 6.47
C LEU A 113 7.26 -13.74 7.89
N PRO A 114 6.59 -14.22 8.97
CA PRO A 114 7.15 -14.20 10.31
C PRO A 114 8.44 -15.01 10.50
N LYS A 115 8.76 -15.92 9.56
CA LYS A 115 10.05 -16.65 9.54
C LYS A 115 11.21 -15.80 8.99
N ILE A 116 10.91 -14.61 8.46
CA ILE A 116 11.91 -13.71 7.87
C ILE A 116 12.16 -12.53 8.80
N ALA A 117 11.10 -11.85 9.25
CA ALA A 117 11.13 -10.73 10.17
C ALA A 117 9.76 -10.58 10.88
N PRO A 118 9.65 -9.83 11.99
CA PRO A 118 8.36 -9.50 12.60
C PRO A 118 7.40 -8.87 11.60
N VAL A 119 6.11 -9.25 11.65
CA VAL A 119 5.07 -8.82 10.71
C VAL A 119 3.96 -8.08 11.44
N TYR A 120 3.65 -6.88 10.98
CA TYR A 120 2.55 -6.05 11.46
C TYR A 120 1.56 -5.79 10.32
N TYR A 121 0.28 -6.01 10.58
CA TYR A 121 -0.77 -6.04 9.56
C TYR A 121 -1.90 -5.08 9.95
N ALA A 122 -2.11 -4.03 9.15
CA ALA A 122 -3.31 -3.21 9.19
C ALA A 122 -4.27 -3.63 8.07
N ASN A 123 -5.56 -3.68 8.36
CA ASN A 123 -6.57 -4.08 7.39
C ASN A 123 -6.77 -3.03 6.28
N GLY A 124 -7.07 -3.52 5.07
CA GLY A 124 -7.66 -2.72 4.02
C GLY A 124 -9.19 -2.80 4.04
N ASN A 125 -9.83 -2.13 3.12
CA ASN A 125 -11.30 -2.13 3.06
C ASN A 125 -11.91 -3.49 2.69
N HIS A 126 -11.15 -4.38 2.08
CA HIS A 126 -11.62 -5.72 1.78
C HIS A 126 -11.68 -6.60 3.04
N GLU A 127 -10.65 -6.59 3.86
CA GLU A 127 -10.62 -7.27 5.16
C GLU A 127 -11.67 -6.69 6.09
N GLN A 128 -11.72 -5.37 6.24
CA GLN A 128 -12.69 -4.69 7.11
C GLN A 128 -14.13 -5.02 6.74
N ARG A 129 -14.48 -5.00 5.44
CA ARG A 129 -15.81 -5.38 4.95
C ARG A 129 -16.17 -6.81 5.31
N MET A 130 -15.20 -7.74 5.26
CA MET A 130 -15.41 -9.13 5.62
C MET A 130 -15.57 -9.29 7.13
N LYS A 131 -14.78 -8.56 7.93
CA LYS A 131 -14.83 -8.48 9.40
C LYS A 131 -16.20 -7.97 9.87
N GLU A 132 -16.72 -6.90 9.27
CA GLU A 132 -18.02 -6.31 9.62
C GLU A 132 -19.23 -7.14 9.17
N ASN A 133 -19.03 -8.09 8.25
CA ASN A 133 -20.11 -8.90 7.70
C ASN A 133 -19.74 -10.41 7.66
N PRO A 134 -19.42 -11.02 8.81
CA PRO A 134 -18.84 -12.36 8.88
C PRO A 134 -19.70 -13.42 8.20
N GLU A 135 -21.01 -13.42 8.43
CA GLU A 135 -21.93 -14.43 7.89
C GLU A 135 -22.01 -14.35 6.35
N LYS A 136 -21.97 -13.12 5.78
CA LYS A 136 -21.99 -12.92 4.34
C LYS A 136 -20.76 -13.50 3.65
N TYR A 137 -19.61 -13.47 4.34
CA TYR A 137 -18.32 -13.92 3.82
C TYR A 137 -17.87 -15.25 4.41
N GLU A 138 -18.81 -16.03 4.97
CA GLU A 138 -18.55 -17.40 5.47
C GLU A 138 -17.42 -17.44 6.51
N ARG A 139 -17.27 -16.38 7.28
CA ARG A 139 -16.21 -16.19 8.30
C ARG A 139 -14.79 -16.43 7.76
N VAL A 140 -14.55 -16.05 6.51
CA VAL A 140 -13.23 -16.25 5.89
C VAL A 140 -12.18 -15.37 6.55
N TYR A 141 -12.52 -14.12 6.91
CA TYR A 141 -11.57 -13.19 7.52
C TYR A 141 -11.15 -13.66 8.92
N GLU A 142 -12.08 -14.08 9.75
CA GLU A 142 -11.77 -14.53 11.10
C GLU A 142 -10.83 -15.75 11.09
N ARG A 143 -11.09 -16.73 10.22
CA ARG A 143 -10.20 -17.89 10.05
C ARG A 143 -8.83 -17.49 9.51
N TYR A 144 -8.80 -16.58 8.53
CA TYR A 144 -7.56 -16.02 7.97
C TYR A 144 -6.73 -15.35 9.06
N ARG A 145 -7.35 -14.46 9.84
CA ARG A 145 -6.72 -13.73 10.94
C ARG A 145 -6.18 -14.67 12.01
N GLU A 146 -7.00 -15.63 12.47
CA GLU A 146 -6.61 -16.61 13.49
C GLU A 146 -5.37 -17.43 13.07
N ILE A 147 -5.37 -17.95 11.83
CA ILE A 147 -4.23 -18.74 11.33
C ILE A 147 -2.96 -17.87 11.25
N LEU A 148 -3.07 -16.63 10.80
CA LEU A 148 -1.93 -15.73 10.70
C LEU A 148 -1.42 -15.28 12.07
N GLN A 149 -2.29 -15.02 13.04
CA GLN A 149 -1.88 -14.73 14.42
C GLN A 149 -1.12 -15.91 15.02
N ASN A 150 -1.60 -17.13 14.82
CA ASN A 150 -0.91 -18.34 15.25
C ASN A 150 0.44 -18.55 14.52
N ALA A 151 0.60 -17.99 13.32
CA ALA A 151 1.87 -17.98 12.60
C ALA A 151 2.83 -16.87 13.04
N GLY A 152 2.39 -15.94 13.92
CA GLY A 152 3.22 -14.84 14.44
C GLY A 152 3.00 -13.48 13.75
N VAL A 153 1.87 -13.28 13.06
CA VAL A 153 1.49 -11.98 12.51
C VAL A 153 0.74 -11.16 13.55
N HIS A 154 1.14 -9.92 13.77
CA HIS A 154 0.48 -8.97 14.67
C HIS A 154 -0.48 -8.08 13.89
N PHE A 155 -1.77 -8.15 14.21
CA PHE A 155 -2.80 -7.29 13.60
C PHE A 155 -2.95 -6.00 14.39
N LEU A 156 -3.00 -4.89 13.65
CA LEU A 156 -3.25 -3.53 14.15
C LEU A 156 -4.61 -3.06 13.63
N GLU A 157 -5.64 -3.27 14.42
CA GLU A 157 -7.04 -2.97 14.08
C GLU A 157 -7.54 -1.82 14.96
N ASN A 158 -7.29 -0.57 14.54
CA ASN A 158 -7.41 0.62 15.37
C ASN A 158 -6.60 0.48 16.67
N ASP A 159 -5.36 0.04 16.51
CA ASP A 159 -4.44 -0.25 17.60
C ASP A 159 -3.04 0.26 17.30
N SER A 160 -2.25 0.49 18.34
CA SER A 160 -0.89 1.01 18.26
C SER A 160 0.05 0.23 19.17
N LEU A 161 1.29 0.09 18.74
CA LEU A 161 2.35 -0.48 19.57
C LEU A 161 3.68 0.23 19.35
N GLU A 162 4.54 0.18 20.35
CA GLU A 162 5.89 0.76 20.28
C GLU A 162 6.93 -0.33 20.08
N LEU A 163 7.93 -0.01 19.26
CA LEU A 163 9.05 -0.88 18.92
C LEU A 163 10.36 -0.14 19.11
N HIS A 164 11.32 -0.80 19.74
CA HIS A 164 12.69 -0.34 19.83
C HIS A 164 13.59 -1.16 18.90
N LEU A 165 14.08 -0.53 17.85
CA LEU A 165 14.92 -1.17 16.82
C LEU A 165 16.37 -0.67 16.94
N ASP A 166 17.10 -1.15 17.96
CA ASP A 166 18.50 -0.75 18.25
C ASP A 166 18.70 0.77 18.13
N GLY A 167 17.97 1.58 18.96
CA GLY A 167 18.05 3.05 19.02
C GLY A 167 17.23 3.78 17.95
N PHE A 168 16.30 3.11 17.30
CA PHE A 168 15.21 3.72 16.55
C PHE A 168 13.89 3.36 17.22
N HIS A 169 13.32 4.34 17.92
CA HIS A 169 12.04 4.18 18.60
C HIS A 169 10.88 4.51 17.63
N VAL A 170 10.03 3.53 17.36
CA VAL A 170 8.95 3.63 16.38
C VAL A 170 7.63 3.29 17.06
N ARG A 171 6.60 4.12 16.87
CA ARG A 171 5.21 3.72 17.12
C ARG A 171 4.54 3.36 15.79
N LEU A 172 4.01 2.15 15.72
CA LEU A 172 3.21 1.68 14.60
C LEU A 172 1.73 1.76 14.97
N THR A 173 0.95 2.43 14.16
CA THR A 173 -0.51 2.54 14.32
C THR A 173 -1.21 2.01 13.08
N GLY A 174 -2.16 1.10 13.24
CA GLY A 174 -3.05 0.63 12.20
C GLY A 174 -4.42 1.31 12.31
N LEU A 175 -4.86 2.01 11.26
CA LEU A 175 -6.11 2.75 11.23
C LEU A 175 -7.13 2.11 10.28
N GLU A 176 -8.28 1.78 10.81
CA GLU A 176 -9.48 1.41 10.06
C GLU A 176 -10.45 2.58 10.04
N LEU A 177 -10.70 3.15 8.87
CA LEU A 177 -11.74 4.19 8.69
C LEU A 177 -13.10 3.55 8.42
N PRO A 178 -14.22 4.23 8.73
CA PRO A 178 -15.56 3.75 8.42
C PRO A 178 -15.71 3.38 6.94
N MET A 179 -16.41 2.29 6.63
CA MET A 179 -16.56 1.76 5.26
C MET A 179 -17.14 2.75 4.26
N GLU A 180 -17.89 3.75 4.72
CA GLU A 180 -18.41 4.84 3.87
C GLU A 180 -17.31 5.69 3.23
N THR A 181 -16.11 5.72 3.81
CA THR A 181 -14.95 6.46 3.27
C THR A 181 -14.37 5.79 2.01
N TYR A 182 -14.81 4.58 1.69
CA TYR A 182 -14.42 3.80 0.51
C TYR A 182 -15.51 3.74 -0.56
N GLU A 183 -16.65 4.41 -0.37
CA GLU A 183 -17.75 4.42 -1.32
C GLU A 183 -17.35 5.12 -2.63
N LYS A 184 -17.79 4.55 -3.77
CA LYS A 184 -17.55 5.14 -5.09
C LYS A 184 -18.35 6.43 -5.25
N PHE A 185 -17.75 7.40 -5.93
CA PHE A 185 -18.37 8.69 -6.26
C PHE A 185 -18.81 9.53 -5.05
N LYS A 186 -18.44 9.12 -3.84
CA LYS A 186 -18.75 9.85 -2.61
C LYS A 186 -17.46 10.34 -1.97
N TYR A 187 -17.44 11.62 -1.65
CA TYR A 187 -16.37 12.23 -0.89
C TYR A 187 -16.79 12.31 0.58
N SER A 188 -16.16 11.57 1.44
CA SER A 188 -16.34 11.68 2.89
C SER A 188 -15.33 12.68 3.45
N HIS A 189 -15.72 13.45 4.43
CA HIS A 189 -14.78 14.30 5.17
C HIS A 189 -14.25 13.51 6.36
N VAL A 190 -12.95 13.34 6.43
CA VAL A 190 -12.24 12.77 7.57
C VAL A 190 -11.36 13.88 8.15
N ARG A 191 -11.45 14.10 9.44
CA ARG A 191 -10.69 15.10 10.19
C ARG A 191 -9.80 14.41 11.22
N LYS A 192 -8.87 15.15 11.82
CA LYS A 192 -8.02 14.69 12.91
C LYS A 192 -8.84 14.04 14.05
N GLU A 193 -9.95 14.65 14.43
CA GLU A 193 -10.81 14.18 15.53
C GLU A 193 -11.39 12.80 15.25
N ASP A 194 -11.69 12.50 14.00
CA ASP A 194 -12.19 11.17 13.59
C ASP A 194 -11.09 10.09 13.75
N ILE A 195 -9.82 10.46 13.52
CA ILE A 195 -8.68 9.58 13.75
C ILE A 195 -8.42 9.40 15.24
N VAL A 196 -8.45 10.50 16.00
CA VAL A 196 -8.30 10.46 17.48
C VAL A 196 -9.36 9.57 18.12
N LEU A 197 -10.58 9.59 17.60
CA LEU A 197 -11.66 8.73 18.10
C LEU A 197 -11.35 7.24 17.90
N GLN A 198 -10.63 6.88 16.84
CA GLN A 198 -10.30 5.49 16.52
C GLN A 198 -9.05 5.00 17.26
N VAL A 199 -7.97 5.80 17.25
CA VAL A 199 -6.63 5.35 17.68
C VAL A 199 -6.03 6.21 18.79
N GLY A 200 -6.75 7.21 19.28
CA GLY A 200 -6.27 8.14 20.30
C GLY A 200 -5.37 9.24 19.75
N GLU A 201 -4.96 10.15 20.62
CA GLU A 201 -3.99 11.19 20.29
C GLU A 201 -2.56 10.65 20.36
N ILE A 202 -1.70 11.19 19.52
CA ILE A 202 -0.26 11.02 19.70
C ILE A 202 0.11 11.77 20.98
N ARG A 203 0.58 11.05 21.98
CA ARG A 203 1.13 11.67 23.19
C ARG A 203 2.40 12.41 22.80
N LYS A 204 2.33 13.70 22.71
CA LYS A 204 3.50 14.56 22.82
C LYS A 204 3.88 14.53 24.29
N GLU A 205 4.82 13.70 24.68
CA GLU A 205 5.38 13.74 26.02
C GLU A 205 5.91 15.13 26.22
N MET A 206 5.42 15.80 27.28
CA MET A 206 5.83 17.16 27.58
C MET A 206 7.31 17.13 27.97
N LEU A 207 8.13 17.90 27.27
CA LEU A 207 9.56 18.12 27.50
C LEU A 207 9.83 18.82 28.84
N ASP A 208 9.41 18.22 29.96
CA ASP A 208 9.65 18.75 31.29
C ASP A 208 10.75 18.01 32.10
N SER A 209 11.32 16.93 31.50
CA SER A 209 12.48 16.23 32.08
C SER A 209 13.72 16.40 31.20
N ALA A 210 14.81 16.85 31.80
CA ALA A 210 16.08 17.12 31.12
C ALA A 210 16.91 15.85 30.78
N GLU A 211 16.25 14.71 30.64
CA GLU A 211 16.84 13.50 30.10
C GLU A 211 16.47 13.43 28.61
N GLU A 212 17.44 13.12 27.74
CA GLU A 212 17.25 12.95 26.28
C GLU A 212 16.24 11.80 26.03
N GLU A 213 14.94 12.12 26.03
CA GLU A 213 13.92 11.16 25.61
C GLU A 213 14.07 10.87 24.13
N GLU A 214 14.28 9.60 23.80
CA GLU A 214 14.29 9.13 22.41
C GLU A 214 12.98 9.54 21.72
N SER A 215 13.07 10.44 20.76
CA SER A 215 11.90 10.92 20.03
C SER A 215 11.27 9.79 19.23
N VAL A 216 10.00 9.51 19.49
CA VAL A 216 9.23 8.46 18.81
C VAL A 216 8.96 8.84 17.35
N TYR A 217 9.21 7.93 16.43
CA TYR A 217 8.86 8.07 15.02
C TYR A 217 7.49 7.44 14.75
N GLU A 218 6.52 8.24 14.35
CA GLU A 218 5.13 7.84 14.18
C GLU A 218 4.85 7.30 12.76
N ILE A 219 4.64 5.99 12.63
CA ILE A 219 4.25 5.35 11.37
C ILE A 219 2.76 4.98 11.43
N LEU A 220 1.98 5.55 10.53
CA LEU A 220 0.56 5.25 10.37
C LEU A 220 0.32 4.35 9.16
N LEU A 221 -0.22 3.17 9.38
CA LEU A 221 -0.75 2.28 8.34
C LEU A 221 -2.22 2.64 8.12
N ALA A 222 -2.49 3.48 7.12
CA ALA A 222 -3.83 3.92 6.75
C ALA A 222 -4.10 3.59 5.28
N HIS A 223 -4.96 2.60 5.04
CA HIS A 223 -5.12 2.03 3.70
C HIS A 223 -5.52 3.05 2.63
N ASN A 224 -6.39 4.03 2.93
CA ASN A 224 -6.87 5.03 1.98
C ASN A 224 -6.05 6.34 2.04
N PRO A 225 -5.25 6.69 1.02
CA PRO A 225 -4.42 7.90 1.02
C PRO A 225 -5.20 9.20 0.81
N THR A 226 -6.49 9.14 0.49
CA THR A 226 -7.33 10.32 0.19
C THR A 226 -7.36 11.31 1.36
N TYR A 227 -7.22 10.83 2.59
CA TYR A 227 -7.36 11.60 3.81
C TYR A 227 -6.02 12.02 4.43
N TYR A 228 -4.95 12.08 3.63
CA TYR A 228 -3.60 12.39 4.12
C TYR A 228 -3.51 13.69 4.92
N SER A 229 -4.30 14.72 4.59
CA SER A 229 -4.33 15.95 5.37
C SER A 229 -4.70 15.72 6.84
N ALA A 230 -5.71 14.87 7.10
CA ALA A 230 -6.10 14.50 8.46
C ALA A 230 -5.01 13.67 9.17
N TYR A 231 -4.34 12.79 8.44
CA TYR A 231 -3.22 11.99 8.99
C TYR A 231 -2.03 12.88 9.38
N LYS A 232 -1.73 13.91 8.58
CA LYS A 232 -0.72 14.92 8.90
C LYS A 232 -1.12 15.71 10.16
N GLU A 233 -2.35 16.19 10.22
CA GLU A 233 -2.87 16.94 11.37
C GLU A 233 -2.88 16.10 12.64
N TRP A 234 -3.09 14.78 12.53
CA TRP A 234 -2.99 13.85 13.65
C TRP A 234 -1.55 13.75 14.16
N GLY A 235 -0.54 13.85 13.28
CA GLY A 235 0.85 13.96 13.63
C GLY A 235 1.74 12.79 13.16
N ALA A 236 1.30 11.98 12.19
CA ALA A 236 2.13 10.93 11.61
C ALA A 236 3.38 11.51 10.94
N ASP A 237 4.56 10.96 11.23
CA ASP A 237 5.80 11.28 10.49
C ASP A 237 5.81 10.60 9.11
N LEU A 238 5.31 9.36 9.07
CA LEU A 238 5.18 8.56 7.86
C LEU A 238 3.79 7.91 7.77
N VAL A 239 3.12 8.11 6.65
CA VAL A 239 1.89 7.40 6.30
C VAL A 239 2.17 6.38 5.21
N LEU A 240 1.78 5.13 5.42
CA LEU A 240 1.86 4.06 4.44
C LEU A 240 0.45 3.67 3.99
N SER A 241 0.18 3.80 2.70
CA SER A 241 -1.14 3.58 2.12
C SER A 241 -1.09 2.69 0.88
N GLY A 242 -2.22 2.06 0.57
CA GLY A 242 -2.48 1.30 -0.63
C GLY A 242 -3.71 1.81 -1.38
N HIS A 243 -4.69 0.93 -1.61
CA HIS A 243 -6.04 1.20 -2.13
C HIS A 243 -6.12 1.72 -3.57
N LEU A 244 -5.26 2.64 -3.99
CA LEU A 244 -5.37 3.30 -5.29
C LEU A 244 -4.72 2.52 -6.43
N HIS A 245 -3.97 1.46 -6.12
CA HIS A 245 -3.27 0.62 -7.10
C HIS A 245 -2.41 1.41 -8.10
N GLY A 246 -1.87 2.54 -7.71
CA GLY A 246 -1.18 3.44 -8.62
C GLY A 246 -2.09 4.21 -9.59
N GLY A 247 -3.42 4.03 -9.48
CA GLY A 247 -4.39 4.32 -10.52
C GLY A 247 -4.37 3.24 -11.61
N ILE A 248 -5.52 2.83 -12.14
CA ILE A 248 -5.66 1.69 -13.08
C ILE A 248 -4.67 1.79 -14.26
N ALA A 249 -4.44 2.99 -14.78
CA ALA A 249 -3.39 3.32 -15.74
C ALA A 249 -2.61 4.54 -15.26
N ARG A 250 -1.35 4.65 -15.66
CA ARG A 250 -0.50 5.80 -15.38
C ARG A 250 -0.02 6.47 -16.66
N ILE A 251 0.24 7.75 -16.57
CA ILE A 251 0.99 8.47 -17.62
C ILE A 251 2.47 8.36 -17.22
N PRO A 252 3.35 7.84 -18.09
CA PRO A 252 4.78 7.75 -17.80
C PRO A 252 5.37 9.08 -17.31
N GLY A 253 6.04 9.07 -16.16
CA GLY A 253 6.61 10.27 -15.54
C GLY A 253 5.59 11.17 -14.84
N TRP A 254 4.32 10.76 -14.72
CA TRP A 254 3.26 11.52 -14.05
C TRP A 254 2.42 10.62 -13.13
N ARG A 255 1.22 11.07 -12.78
CA ARG A 255 0.32 10.45 -11.80
C ARG A 255 -0.54 9.34 -12.38
N GLY A 256 -1.21 8.61 -11.50
CA GLY A 256 -2.32 7.73 -11.84
C GLY A 256 -3.47 8.49 -12.50
N VAL A 257 -4.15 7.85 -13.45
CA VAL A 257 -5.22 8.50 -14.23
C VAL A 257 -6.56 8.42 -13.51
N ILE A 258 -6.90 7.26 -12.92
CA ILE A 258 -8.20 7.04 -12.28
C ILE A 258 -8.08 6.09 -11.08
N THR A 259 -8.73 6.44 -9.98
CA THR A 259 -8.76 5.63 -8.76
C THR A 259 -9.84 4.54 -8.84
N PRO A 260 -9.78 3.50 -7.96
CA PRO A 260 -10.87 2.54 -7.79
C PRO A 260 -12.22 3.18 -7.42
N GLN A 261 -12.20 4.34 -6.77
CA GLN A 261 -13.38 5.14 -6.43
C GLN A 261 -13.87 6.03 -7.59
N ALA A 262 -13.22 5.94 -8.79
CA ALA A 262 -13.53 6.69 -10.00
C ALA A 262 -13.21 8.20 -9.94
N PHE A 263 -12.29 8.64 -9.09
CA PHE A 263 -11.74 9.98 -9.12
C PHE A 263 -10.56 10.06 -10.10
N LEU A 264 -10.51 11.16 -10.85
CA LEU A 264 -9.44 11.40 -11.84
C LEU A 264 -8.25 12.11 -11.19
N PHE A 265 -7.05 11.74 -11.62
CA PHE A 265 -5.78 12.38 -11.29
C PHE A 265 -5.56 12.60 -9.77
N PRO A 266 -5.61 11.54 -8.95
CA PRO A 266 -5.44 11.66 -7.51
C PRO A 266 -4.10 12.32 -7.17
N LYS A 267 -4.09 13.12 -6.12
CA LYS A 267 -2.88 13.84 -5.68
C LYS A 267 -1.79 12.85 -5.23
N TYR A 268 -2.17 11.80 -4.54
CA TYR A 268 -1.29 10.73 -4.06
C TYR A 268 -1.70 9.43 -4.73
N SER A 269 -0.85 8.78 -5.51
CA SER A 269 -1.30 7.66 -6.33
C SER A 269 -0.36 6.47 -6.48
N GLY A 270 0.86 6.53 -5.99
CA GLY A 270 1.81 5.42 -6.11
C GLY A 270 3.27 5.84 -6.09
N GLU A 271 3.58 6.81 -5.26
CA GLU A 271 4.92 7.37 -5.04
C GLU A 271 5.11 7.83 -3.61
N MET A 272 6.33 8.18 -3.25
CA MET A 272 6.65 8.92 -2.04
C MET A 272 6.43 10.42 -2.28
N THR A 273 5.76 11.06 -1.35
CA THR A 273 5.57 12.51 -1.33
C THR A 273 5.91 13.03 0.08
N GLU A 274 6.70 14.08 0.15
CA GLU A 274 7.04 14.77 1.38
C GLU A 274 6.37 16.15 1.39
N GLU A 275 5.68 16.47 2.47
CA GLU A 275 5.01 17.75 2.68
C GLU A 275 5.17 18.17 4.15
N ASP A 276 5.69 19.37 4.37
CA ASP A 276 5.85 19.96 5.70
C ASP A 276 6.66 19.08 6.69
N GLY A 277 7.66 18.35 6.18
CA GLY A 277 8.48 17.42 6.96
C GLY A 277 7.82 16.08 7.30
N GLN A 278 6.62 15.83 6.78
CA GLN A 278 5.90 14.56 6.92
C GLN A 278 5.83 13.84 5.57
N THR A 279 5.89 12.52 5.60
CA THR A 279 5.97 11.70 4.38
C THR A 279 4.73 10.84 4.20
N ILE A 280 4.24 10.73 2.98
CA ILE A 280 3.31 9.68 2.58
C ILE A 280 3.92 8.82 1.46
N ILE A 281 3.78 7.50 1.59
CA ILE A 281 4.10 6.54 0.54
C ILE A 281 2.84 5.77 0.19
N VAL A 282 2.43 5.90 -1.06
CA VAL A 282 1.29 5.15 -1.60
C VAL A 282 1.82 4.04 -2.49
N SER A 283 1.57 2.80 -2.10
CA SER A 283 1.95 1.64 -2.91
C SER A 283 1.08 1.52 -4.16
N LYS A 284 1.68 1.10 -5.26
CA LYS A 284 0.94 0.67 -6.48
C LYS A 284 0.26 -0.68 -6.30
N GLY A 285 0.45 -1.30 -5.13
CA GLY A 285 -0.12 -2.61 -4.81
C GLY A 285 0.49 -3.76 -5.60
N LEU A 286 0.25 -4.97 -5.12
CA LEU A 286 0.79 -6.20 -5.69
C LEU A 286 -0.21 -6.93 -6.61
N GLY A 287 -1.50 -6.65 -6.52
CA GLY A 287 -2.54 -7.32 -7.30
C GLY A 287 -3.55 -6.37 -7.92
N THR A 288 -4.59 -6.96 -8.49
CA THR A 288 -5.75 -6.25 -9.04
C THR A 288 -7.02 -6.97 -8.59
N HIS A 289 -8.15 -6.26 -8.45
CA HIS A 289 -9.38 -6.92 -8.01
C HIS A 289 -10.64 -6.66 -8.85
N THR A 290 -10.86 -5.43 -9.29
CA THR A 290 -12.11 -5.06 -10.00
C THR A 290 -11.91 -5.05 -11.50
N ILE A 291 -10.86 -4.43 -11.97
CA ILE A 291 -10.45 -4.37 -13.37
C ILE A 291 -9.04 -4.95 -13.45
N ASN A 292 -8.91 -6.12 -14.08
CA ASN A 292 -7.62 -6.75 -14.32
C ASN A 292 -6.92 -6.05 -15.48
N PHE A 293 -6.52 -4.81 -15.23
CA PHE A 293 -5.82 -3.98 -16.19
C PHE A 293 -4.81 -3.10 -15.49
N ARG A 294 -3.59 -3.09 -15.99
CA ARG A 294 -2.53 -2.18 -15.62
C ARG A 294 -1.83 -1.70 -16.89
N LEU A 295 -1.52 -0.44 -16.98
CA LEU A 295 -0.76 0.13 -18.09
C LEU A 295 0.19 1.20 -17.58
N PHE A 296 1.48 1.00 -17.82
CA PHE A 296 2.59 1.77 -17.25
C PHE A 296 2.53 1.86 -15.72
N ASN A 297 2.07 0.77 -15.10
CA ASN A 297 1.72 0.71 -13.69
C ASN A 297 2.09 -0.67 -13.09
N ILE A 298 3.37 -1.02 -13.19
CA ILE A 298 3.89 -2.30 -12.69
C ILE A 298 3.64 -2.40 -11.18
N PRO A 299 3.09 -3.52 -10.66
CA PRO A 299 2.97 -3.81 -9.24
C PRO A 299 4.29 -3.63 -8.50
N GLU A 300 4.23 -3.38 -7.19
CA GLU A 300 5.47 -3.19 -6.44
C GLU A 300 5.44 -3.74 -5.02
N MET A 301 6.61 -4.19 -4.59
CA MET A 301 7.00 -4.33 -3.19
C MET A 301 7.84 -3.11 -2.82
N VAL A 302 7.48 -2.41 -1.76
CA VAL A 302 8.20 -1.23 -1.30
C VAL A 302 9.21 -1.61 -0.23
N VAL A 303 10.42 -1.10 -0.34
CA VAL A 303 11.50 -1.22 0.66
C VAL A 303 11.80 0.18 1.19
N LEU A 304 11.66 0.37 2.48
CA LEU A 304 11.95 1.61 3.21
C LEU A 304 13.29 1.45 3.93
N GLU A 305 14.21 2.35 3.68
CA GLU A 305 15.50 2.39 4.35
C GLU A 305 15.59 3.66 5.18
N PHE A 306 15.55 3.52 6.50
CA PHE A 306 15.63 4.63 7.45
C PHE A 306 17.07 4.90 7.83
N ILE A 307 17.48 6.15 7.71
CA ILE A 307 18.82 6.63 8.07
C ILE A 307 18.72 7.87 8.94
N GLY A 308 19.65 8.00 9.88
CA GLY A 308 19.78 9.21 10.69
C GLY A 308 20.34 10.36 9.87
N ASN A 309 19.81 11.55 10.07
CA ASN A 309 20.41 12.77 9.51
C ASN A 309 21.78 13.00 10.15
N THR A 310 22.84 12.92 9.35
CA THR A 310 24.10 13.55 9.74
C THR A 310 23.90 15.05 9.61
N TYR A 311 23.84 15.78 10.73
CA TYR A 311 24.02 17.22 10.67
C TYR A 311 25.42 17.45 10.06
N MET A 312 25.47 17.82 8.78
CA MET A 312 26.63 18.53 8.29
C MET A 312 26.57 19.91 8.98
N GLY A 313 27.28 20.01 10.11
CA GLY A 313 27.50 21.30 10.74
C GLY A 313 28.19 22.21 9.73
N ASP A 314 27.57 23.36 9.46
CA ASP A 314 28.17 24.47 8.74
C ASP A 314 29.43 24.98 9.43
#